data_22634faf6d99e13b27765259d96f7006
#
_entry.id   22634faf6d99e13b27765259d96f7006
#
_cell.length_a   1.000
_cell.length_b   1.000
_cell.length_c   1.000
_cell.angle_alpha   90.00
_cell.angle_beta   90.00
_cell.angle_gamma   90.00
#
_symmetry.space_group_name_H-M   'P 1'
#
loop_
_entity.id
_entity.type
_entity.pdbx_description
1 polymer ?
#
loop_
_entity_poly.entity_id
_entity_poly.type
_entity_poly.pdbx_seq_one_letter_code
_entity_poly.pdbx_strand_id
1 'polypeptide(L)'
;MLAKRIAVIGGGISGLAAAHRLVELGVPSSQITLIEASGRLGGTLETKYRDGFLLERGPDSFISEKPEAVALAKRLGLESRLIETNDQHRRSFIVRNGRLRPVPEGFQLLAPSRIWPFITTDIFSLTGKLRMAAELLLPRENGRQDESLASFVRRRLGREALERMAQPMVGGIYTADPETLSLRATLPRFLDMERQHRSVILAMLRQSRVQKSGTSGARYSLFLSFDRGMQVLVDALADVIPNIRVNTRVEELSFESRTWRIKAHSGESFEADAVCLAVPAYTAAKLLRNVNEQLAAQLNQIRYASTATINLAYPRAAIAHPLNGFGFVVPFIEQRSLLACTFSSVKFPGRAPDDQVLLRAFAGGALQPEMFDDPETRIEKDLCELLGIKERPLFTEVAKWERSMPQYEVGHLDRIQRIEGEVKTMPGFALAGNAYRGAGIPDCIRSGETAAERLATEA
;
A
#
# COMPACT_ATOMS: atom_id res chain seq x y z
N MET A 1 3.01 -37.56 16.25
CA MET A 1 2.16 -36.40 16.49
C MET A 1 1.05 -36.42 15.45
N LEU A 2 -0.22 -36.29 15.86
CA LEU A 2 -1.31 -36.12 14.91
C LEU A 2 -1.06 -34.83 14.16
N ALA A 3 -1.11 -34.89 12.85
CA ALA A 3 -0.83 -33.75 12.00
C ALA A 3 -1.91 -32.67 12.21
N LYS A 4 -1.48 -31.43 12.43
CA LYS A 4 -2.29 -30.29 12.89
C LYS A 4 -3.08 -29.66 11.74
N ARG A 5 -4.41 -29.60 11.85
CA ARG A 5 -5.27 -28.92 10.88
C ARG A 5 -5.16 -27.39 11.07
N ILE A 6 -4.81 -26.68 10.04
CA ILE A 6 -4.65 -25.22 10.07
C ILE A 6 -5.63 -24.56 9.10
N ALA A 7 -6.45 -23.65 9.60
CA ALA A 7 -7.33 -22.84 8.80
C ALA A 7 -6.75 -21.41 8.61
N VAL A 8 -6.65 -20.97 7.36
CA VAL A 8 -6.30 -19.60 6.99
C VAL A 8 -7.58 -18.91 6.49
N ILE A 9 -8.04 -17.90 7.19
CA ILE A 9 -9.27 -17.17 6.88
C ILE A 9 -8.93 -15.83 6.24
N GLY A 10 -9.29 -15.69 4.96
CA GLY A 10 -8.98 -14.56 4.09
C GLY A 10 -8.00 -14.94 2.98
N GLY A 11 -8.46 -14.86 1.73
CA GLY A 11 -7.72 -15.21 0.50
C GLY A 11 -6.98 -14.02 -0.13
N GLY A 12 -6.72 -12.93 0.61
CA GLY A 12 -5.84 -11.85 0.19
C GLY A 12 -4.37 -12.26 0.20
N ILE A 13 -3.46 -11.38 -0.27
CA ILE A 13 -2.03 -11.69 -0.39
C ILE A 13 -1.40 -12.17 0.92
N SER A 14 -1.84 -11.66 2.08
CA SER A 14 -1.32 -12.10 3.38
C SER A 14 -1.75 -13.52 3.74
N GLY A 15 -3.00 -13.89 3.46
CA GLY A 15 -3.49 -15.25 3.71
C GLY A 15 -2.90 -16.26 2.74
N LEU A 16 -2.76 -15.89 1.46
CA LEU A 16 -2.09 -16.71 0.46
C LEU A 16 -0.62 -16.95 0.83
N ALA A 17 0.10 -15.90 1.24
CA ALA A 17 1.49 -16.01 1.69
C ALA A 17 1.61 -16.87 2.96
N ALA A 18 0.64 -16.77 3.89
CA ALA A 18 0.60 -17.62 5.08
C ALA A 18 0.40 -19.09 4.73
N ALA A 19 -0.58 -19.40 3.88
CA ALA A 19 -0.86 -20.78 3.47
C ALA A 19 0.32 -21.39 2.70
N HIS A 20 0.92 -20.63 1.76
CA HIS A 20 2.12 -21.05 1.05
C HIS A 20 3.30 -21.31 2.01
N ARG A 21 3.54 -20.40 2.96
CA ARG A 21 4.63 -20.56 3.93
C ARG A 21 4.44 -21.79 4.82
N LEU A 22 3.21 -22.13 5.21
CA LEU A 22 2.93 -23.37 5.93
C LEU A 22 3.34 -24.61 5.11
N VAL A 23 3.07 -24.61 3.80
CA VAL A 23 3.52 -25.69 2.90
C VAL A 23 5.06 -25.76 2.87
N GLU A 24 5.76 -24.63 2.73
CA GLU A 24 7.22 -24.57 2.76
C GLU A 24 7.81 -25.09 4.10
N LEU A 25 7.11 -24.87 5.21
CA LEU A 25 7.51 -25.35 6.54
C LEU A 25 7.21 -26.84 6.77
N GLY A 26 6.70 -27.55 5.76
CA GLY A 26 6.45 -28.98 5.82
C GLY A 26 5.12 -29.38 6.45
N VAL A 27 4.20 -28.44 6.66
CA VAL A 27 2.81 -28.79 7.05
C VAL A 27 2.18 -29.51 5.86
N PRO A 28 1.64 -30.72 6.03
CA PRO A 28 0.99 -31.44 4.94
C PRO A 28 -0.10 -30.59 4.30
N SER A 29 -0.07 -30.43 2.98
CA SER A 29 -1.00 -29.58 2.27
C SER A 29 -2.46 -29.94 2.46
N SER A 30 -2.76 -31.24 2.68
CA SER A 30 -4.12 -31.73 3.01
C SER A 30 -4.67 -31.22 4.36
N GLN A 31 -3.80 -30.65 5.19
CA GLN A 31 -4.16 -30.10 6.51
C GLN A 31 -4.30 -28.60 6.53
N ILE A 32 -3.99 -27.93 5.43
CA ILE A 32 -4.12 -26.49 5.29
C ILE A 32 -5.41 -26.23 4.52
N THR A 33 -6.32 -25.46 5.11
CA THR A 33 -7.55 -24.99 4.44
C THR A 33 -7.51 -23.47 4.38
N LEU A 34 -7.58 -22.90 3.17
CA LEU A 34 -7.76 -21.48 2.96
C LEU A 34 -9.23 -21.17 2.67
N ILE A 35 -9.83 -20.27 3.44
CA ILE A 35 -11.24 -19.91 3.37
C ILE A 35 -11.37 -18.44 2.96
N GLU A 36 -12.06 -18.18 1.85
CA GLU A 36 -12.27 -16.84 1.30
C GLU A 36 -13.79 -16.56 1.13
N ALA A 37 -14.20 -15.37 1.58
CA ALA A 37 -15.61 -14.97 1.58
C ALA A 37 -16.13 -14.63 0.16
N SER A 38 -15.27 -14.13 -0.70
CA SER A 38 -15.62 -13.78 -2.09
C SER A 38 -15.39 -14.95 -3.06
N GLY A 39 -15.83 -14.77 -4.31
CA GLY A 39 -15.63 -15.77 -5.37
C GLY A 39 -14.23 -15.73 -6.00
N ARG A 40 -13.31 -14.88 -5.51
CA ARG A 40 -11.95 -14.75 -6.04
C ARG A 40 -10.90 -14.60 -4.95
N LEU A 41 -9.67 -14.95 -5.28
CA LEU A 41 -8.49 -14.74 -4.43
C LEU A 41 -7.80 -13.40 -4.76
N GLY A 42 -6.83 -13.01 -3.95
CA GLY A 42 -5.99 -11.83 -4.13
C GLY A 42 -6.42 -10.62 -3.29
N GLY A 43 -7.64 -10.59 -2.78
CA GLY A 43 -8.12 -9.43 -2.02
C GLY A 43 -8.13 -8.16 -2.87
N THR A 44 -7.30 -7.16 -2.54
CA THR A 44 -7.14 -5.94 -3.34
C THR A 44 -6.24 -6.10 -4.57
N LEU A 45 -5.51 -7.20 -4.71
CA LEU A 45 -4.78 -7.52 -5.93
C LEU A 45 -5.76 -8.09 -6.95
N GLU A 46 -5.93 -7.38 -8.04
CA GLU A 46 -6.82 -7.79 -9.12
C GLU A 46 -6.37 -7.15 -10.44
N THR A 47 -6.01 -7.99 -11.39
CA THR A 47 -5.71 -7.60 -12.77
C THR A 47 -6.84 -8.04 -13.68
N LYS A 48 -7.29 -7.15 -14.56
CA LYS A 48 -8.33 -7.43 -15.56
C LYS A 48 -7.80 -7.11 -16.95
N TYR A 49 -8.20 -7.89 -17.92
CA TYR A 49 -7.91 -7.62 -19.34
C TYR A 49 -9.17 -7.14 -20.05
N ARG A 50 -9.02 -6.09 -20.85
CA ARG A 50 -10.11 -5.56 -21.67
C ARG A 50 -9.56 -4.91 -22.94
N ASP A 51 -10.01 -5.35 -24.10
CA ASP A 51 -9.71 -4.75 -25.40
C ASP A 51 -8.19 -4.49 -25.64
N GLY A 52 -7.34 -5.46 -25.23
CA GLY A 52 -5.89 -5.36 -25.32
C GLY A 52 -5.21 -4.57 -24.19
N PHE A 53 -5.96 -3.98 -23.27
CA PHE A 53 -5.43 -3.30 -22.08
C PHE A 53 -5.30 -4.25 -20.90
N LEU A 54 -4.25 -4.04 -20.11
CA LEU A 54 -4.06 -4.67 -18.81
C LEU A 54 -4.38 -3.64 -17.71
N LEU A 55 -5.46 -3.90 -16.97
CA LEU A 55 -6.00 -3.00 -15.95
C LEU A 55 -5.68 -3.53 -14.57
N GLU A 56 -4.87 -2.79 -13.81
CA GLU A 56 -4.72 -3.05 -12.38
C GLU A 56 -5.85 -2.35 -11.64
N ARG A 57 -6.70 -3.11 -11.00
CA ARG A 57 -7.83 -2.57 -10.24
C ARG A 57 -7.41 -2.15 -8.82
N GLY A 58 -6.39 -2.79 -8.28
CA GLY A 58 -5.77 -2.46 -7.00
C GLY A 58 -4.31 -2.00 -7.16
N PRO A 59 -3.35 -2.42 -6.31
CA PRO A 59 -1.93 -2.10 -6.46
C PRO A 59 -1.35 -2.60 -7.79
N ASP A 60 -0.58 -1.75 -8.49
CA ASP A 60 0.05 -2.07 -9.78
C ASP A 60 1.50 -2.52 -9.67
N SER A 61 2.08 -2.35 -8.50
CA SER A 61 3.51 -2.57 -8.27
C SER A 61 3.82 -2.66 -6.78
N PHE A 62 5.01 -3.12 -6.46
CA PHE A 62 5.56 -3.14 -5.12
C PHE A 62 6.97 -2.55 -5.08
N ILE A 63 7.39 -2.10 -3.89
CA ILE A 63 8.72 -1.51 -3.69
C ILE A 63 9.78 -2.61 -3.57
N SER A 64 10.88 -2.48 -4.33
CA SER A 64 11.99 -3.44 -4.36
C SER A 64 12.93 -3.35 -3.16
N GLU A 65 12.93 -2.21 -2.43
CA GLU A 65 13.75 -2.02 -1.24
C GLU A 65 13.40 -2.97 -0.09
N LYS A 66 12.16 -3.48 -0.07
CA LYS A 66 11.70 -4.52 0.85
C LYS A 66 11.78 -5.87 0.13
N PRO A 67 12.60 -6.83 0.64
CA PRO A 67 12.94 -8.03 -0.11
C PRO A 67 11.82 -9.06 -0.22
N GLU A 68 10.80 -9.01 0.62
CA GLU A 68 9.83 -10.10 0.80
C GLU A 68 9.08 -10.47 -0.50
N ALA A 69 8.65 -9.46 -1.28
CA ALA A 69 7.93 -9.73 -2.53
C ALA A 69 8.83 -10.30 -3.62
N VAL A 70 10.08 -9.79 -3.74
CA VAL A 70 11.07 -10.34 -4.68
C VAL A 70 11.48 -11.75 -4.25
N ALA A 71 11.72 -11.98 -2.97
CA ALA A 71 12.07 -13.29 -2.44
C ALA A 71 10.96 -14.32 -2.67
N LEU A 72 9.70 -13.93 -2.45
CA LEU A 72 8.56 -14.79 -2.73
C LEU A 72 8.42 -15.09 -4.24
N ALA A 73 8.56 -14.06 -5.09
CA ALA A 73 8.53 -14.25 -6.54
C ALA A 73 9.61 -15.25 -7.02
N LYS A 74 10.82 -15.20 -6.45
CA LYS A 74 11.90 -16.16 -6.72
C LYS A 74 11.53 -17.59 -6.29
N ARG A 75 11.00 -17.76 -5.09
CA ARG A 75 10.56 -19.08 -4.58
C ARG A 75 9.44 -19.69 -5.44
N LEU A 76 8.60 -18.85 -6.03
CA LEU A 76 7.54 -19.26 -6.95
C LEU A 76 8.00 -19.41 -8.42
N GLY A 77 9.28 -19.19 -8.73
CA GLY A 77 9.79 -19.26 -10.11
C GLY A 77 9.35 -18.11 -11.01
N LEU A 78 8.92 -17.00 -10.43
CA LEU A 78 8.38 -15.83 -11.16
C LEU A 78 9.42 -14.73 -11.43
N GLU A 79 10.70 -14.96 -11.15
CA GLU A 79 11.74 -13.91 -11.28
C GLU A 79 11.82 -13.36 -12.72
N SER A 80 11.74 -14.22 -13.72
CA SER A 80 11.78 -13.83 -15.14
C SER A 80 10.53 -13.06 -15.61
N ARG A 81 9.49 -13.04 -14.80
CA ARG A 81 8.23 -12.31 -15.06
C ARG A 81 8.17 -10.92 -14.39
N LEU A 82 9.19 -10.61 -13.58
CA LEU A 82 9.31 -9.28 -12.99
C LEU A 82 9.70 -8.26 -14.05
N ILE A 83 9.01 -7.14 -14.07
CA ILE A 83 9.30 -6.01 -14.95
C ILE A 83 9.60 -4.75 -14.13
N GLU A 84 10.51 -3.94 -14.64
CA GLU A 84 10.90 -2.66 -14.07
C GLU A 84 10.09 -1.51 -14.67
N THR A 85 10.11 -0.37 -13.98
CA THR A 85 9.54 0.87 -14.52
C THR A 85 10.39 1.40 -15.67
N ASN A 86 9.75 2.10 -16.60
CA ASN A 86 10.39 2.72 -17.75
C ASN A 86 11.45 3.74 -17.35
N ASP A 87 12.71 3.50 -17.69
CA ASP A 87 13.84 4.34 -17.33
C ASP A 87 13.85 5.71 -17.98
N GLN A 88 13.26 5.85 -19.17
CA GLN A 88 13.26 7.09 -19.94
C GLN A 88 12.38 8.16 -19.29
N HIS A 89 11.42 7.78 -18.48
CA HIS A 89 10.40 8.68 -17.94
C HIS A 89 10.32 8.67 -16.40
N ARG A 90 11.45 8.48 -15.71
CA ARG A 90 11.54 8.44 -14.24
C ARG A 90 11.31 9.80 -13.58
N ARG A 91 10.20 10.46 -13.87
CA ARG A 91 9.76 11.66 -13.18
C ARG A 91 8.30 11.57 -12.78
N SER A 92 7.95 12.31 -11.75
CA SER A 92 6.56 12.52 -11.34
C SER A 92 6.25 14.00 -11.35
N PHE A 93 4.97 14.31 -11.46
CA PHE A 93 4.49 15.67 -11.42
C PHE A 93 3.65 15.91 -10.17
N ILE A 94 3.47 17.19 -9.85
CA ILE A 94 2.56 17.66 -8.82
C ILE A 94 1.71 18.77 -9.41
N VAL A 95 0.44 18.83 -9.04
CA VAL A 95 -0.43 19.93 -9.49
C VAL A 95 -0.13 21.18 -8.67
N ARG A 96 0.07 22.32 -9.35
CA ARG A 96 0.14 23.65 -8.75
C ARG A 96 -0.60 24.66 -9.61
N ASN A 97 -1.59 25.35 -9.03
CA ASN A 97 -2.42 26.32 -9.70
C ASN A 97 -2.99 25.76 -11.03
N GLY A 98 -3.55 24.55 -10.98
CA GLY A 98 -4.16 23.86 -12.12
C GLY A 98 -3.18 23.40 -13.22
N ARG A 99 -1.86 23.36 -12.96
CA ARG A 99 -0.83 22.92 -13.94
C ARG A 99 0.07 21.87 -13.34
N LEU A 100 0.48 20.91 -14.16
CA LEU A 100 1.47 19.92 -13.78
C LEU A 100 2.87 20.54 -13.72
N ARG A 101 3.53 20.38 -12.58
CA ARG A 101 4.92 20.80 -12.34
C ARG A 101 5.78 19.58 -12.01
N PRO A 102 6.97 19.45 -12.60
CA PRO A 102 7.83 18.33 -12.26
C PRO A 102 8.27 18.41 -10.80
N VAL A 103 8.21 17.28 -10.10
CA VAL A 103 8.80 17.14 -8.77
C VAL A 103 10.31 17.35 -8.91
N PRO A 104 10.96 18.21 -8.08
CA PRO A 104 12.38 18.50 -8.20
C PRO A 104 13.22 17.24 -8.05
N GLU A 105 14.24 17.11 -8.90
CA GLU A 105 15.18 15.98 -8.78
C GLU A 105 15.81 15.93 -7.39
N GLY A 106 15.85 14.71 -6.82
CA GLY A 106 16.39 14.50 -5.50
C GLY A 106 15.44 14.93 -4.37
N PHE A 107 14.19 15.29 -4.65
CA PHE A 107 13.19 15.46 -3.60
C PHE A 107 12.64 14.08 -3.21
N GLN A 108 12.85 13.69 -1.96
CA GLN A 108 12.43 12.38 -1.45
C GLN A 108 11.30 12.55 -0.42
N LEU A 109 10.07 12.41 -0.85
CA LEU A 109 8.82 12.51 -0.08
C LEU A 109 8.67 13.83 0.72
N LEU A 110 9.56 14.13 1.67
CA LEU A 110 9.42 15.27 2.58
C LEU A 110 10.48 16.36 2.36
N ALA A 111 11.71 16.02 1.95
CA ALA A 111 12.82 16.94 1.95
C ALA A 111 13.75 16.79 0.72
N PRO A 112 14.43 17.87 0.31
CA PRO A 112 15.36 17.83 -0.81
C PRO A 112 16.69 17.16 -0.41
N SER A 113 17.23 16.32 -1.31
CA SER A 113 18.58 15.78 -1.25
C SER A 113 19.55 16.47 -2.24
N ARG A 114 19.02 17.41 -3.05
CA ARG A 114 19.79 18.26 -3.99
C ARG A 114 19.33 19.70 -3.86
N ILE A 115 20.27 20.62 -3.73
CA ILE A 115 19.98 22.04 -3.46
C ILE A 115 19.48 22.77 -4.72
N TRP A 116 20.16 22.60 -5.85
CA TRP A 116 19.87 23.37 -7.06
C TRP A 116 18.46 23.15 -7.62
N PRO A 117 17.98 21.91 -7.81
CA PRO A 117 16.59 21.67 -8.24
C PRO A 117 15.55 22.22 -7.26
N PHE A 118 15.87 22.25 -5.94
CA PHE A 118 15.02 22.85 -4.93
C PHE A 118 14.93 24.39 -5.06
N ILE A 119 16.05 25.06 -5.33
CA ILE A 119 16.04 26.53 -5.49
C ILE A 119 15.27 26.95 -6.74
N THR A 120 15.41 26.21 -7.85
CA THR A 120 14.84 26.58 -9.15
C THR A 120 13.37 26.18 -9.32
N THR A 121 12.85 25.24 -8.49
CA THR A 121 11.42 24.82 -8.61
C THR A 121 10.48 25.98 -8.31
N ASP A 122 9.34 25.99 -8.99
CA ASP A 122 8.23 26.92 -8.75
C ASP A 122 7.11 26.29 -7.88
N ILE A 123 7.30 25.07 -7.36
CA ILE A 123 6.33 24.42 -6.46
C ILE A 123 6.18 25.22 -5.16
N PHE A 124 7.25 25.77 -4.65
CA PHE A 124 7.30 26.55 -3.42
C PHE A 124 7.49 28.03 -3.69
N SER A 125 6.87 28.87 -2.87
CA SER A 125 7.13 30.31 -2.82
C SER A 125 8.55 30.59 -2.32
N LEU A 126 9.05 31.79 -2.52
CA LEU A 126 10.35 32.21 -1.96
C LEU A 126 10.35 32.11 -0.41
N THR A 127 9.27 32.57 0.22
CA THR A 127 9.10 32.48 1.67
C THR A 127 9.03 31.03 2.17
N GLY A 128 8.36 30.14 1.41
CA GLY A 128 8.34 28.71 1.69
C GLY A 128 9.73 28.07 1.61
N LYS A 129 10.51 28.41 0.58
CA LYS A 129 11.90 27.95 0.43
C LYS A 129 12.79 28.41 1.58
N LEU A 130 12.68 29.68 1.98
CA LEU A 130 13.43 30.24 3.14
C LEU A 130 13.01 29.56 4.43
N ARG A 131 11.71 29.32 4.63
CA ARG A 131 11.21 28.57 5.80
C ARG A 131 11.74 27.13 5.82
N MET A 132 11.79 26.45 4.69
CA MET A 132 12.38 25.12 4.59
C MET A 132 13.89 25.13 4.87
N ALA A 133 14.63 26.11 4.33
CA ALA A 133 16.07 26.26 4.58
C ALA A 133 16.37 26.53 6.07
N ALA A 134 15.51 27.24 6.78
CA ALA A 134 15.64 27.47 8.23
C ALA A 134 15.63 26.17 9.06
N GLU A 135 15.19 25.05 8.49
CA GLU A 135 15.27 23.71 9.11
C GLU A 135 16.70 23.34 9.52
N LEU A 136 17.69 23.78 8.78
CA LEU A 136 19.11 23.56 9.07
C LEU A 136 19.54 24.16 10.43
N LEU A 137 18.83 25.16 10.93
CA LEU A 137 19.13 25.87 12.18
C LEU A 137 18.29 25.37 13.37
N LEU A 138 17.18 24.68 13.11
CA LEU A 138 16.28 24.23 14.16
C LEU A 138 16.93 23.17 15.08
N PRO A 139 16.69 23.24 16.40
CA PRO A 139 17.11 22.18 17.31
C PRO A 139 16.37 20.88 17.01
N ARG A 140 16.94 19.76 17.43
CA ARG A 140 16.23 18.47 17.45
C ARG A 140 15.17 18.48 18.55
N GLU A 141 14.05 17.84 18.29
CA GLU A 141 13.05 17.58 19.33
C GLU A 141 13.51 16.42 20.21
N ASN A 142 13.48 16.60 21.51
CA ASN A 142 13.80 15.58 22.48
C ASN A 142 12.52 15.15 23.21
N GLY A 143 12.18 13.86 23.19
CA GLY A 143 11.14 13.28 24.03
C GLY A 143 9.84 12.85 23.35
N ARG A 144 9.55 13.25 22.14
CA ARG A 144 8.38 12.73 21.42
C ARG A 144 8.66 11.33 20.87
N GLN A 145 7.89 10.35 21.31
CA GLN A 145 8.00 8.98 20.81
C GLN A 145 7.28 8.81 19.47
N ASP A 146 6.16 9.49 19.27
CA ASP A 146 5.37 9.49 18.03
C ASP A 146 4.73 10.87 17.82
N GLU A 147 4.59 11.28 16.58
CA GLU A 147 3.89 12.48 16.17
C GLU A 147 3.27 12.30 14.79
N SER A 148 2.28 13.16 14.44
CA SER A 148 1.67 13.11 13.13
C SER A 148 2.62 13.65 12.05
N LEU A 149 2.42 13.17 10.80
CA LEU A 149 3.12 13.69 9.63
C LEU A 149 3.00 15.22 9.55
N ALA A 150 1.80 15.76 9.75
CA ALA A 150 1.55 17.20 9.69
C ALA A 150 2.31 17.96 10.78
N SER A 151 2.29 17.46 12.02
CA SER A 151 3.05 18.04 13.13
C SER A 151 4.55 18.13 12.80
N PHE A 152 5.13 17.01 12.38
CA PHE A 152 6.54 16.92 12.03
C PHE A 152 6.91 17.85 10.87
N VAL A 153 6.21 17.76 9.74
CA VAL A 153 6.54 18.55 8.55
C VAL A 153 6.35 20.04 8.81
N ARG A 154 5.25 20.42 9.48
CA ARG A 154 4.97 21.83 9.83
C ARG A 154 6.05 22.40 10.75
N ARG A 155 6.47 21.65 11.75
CA ARG A 155 7.53 22.00 12.69
C ARG A 155 8.88 22.14 12.02
N ARG A 156 9.26 21.16 11.22
CA ARG A 156 10.59 21.10 10.57
C ARG A 156 10.67 21.95 9.30
N LEU A 157 9.75 21.76 8.37
CA LEU A 157 9.85 22.28 7.00
C LEU A 157 8.86 23.42 6.70
N GLY A 158 7.83 23.58 7.54
CA GLY A 158 6.82 24.62 7.41
C GLY A 158 5.54 24.14 6.70
N ARG A 159 4.53 25.01 6.73
CA ARG A 159 3.18 24.72 6.25
C ARG A 159 3.14 24.43 4.75
N GLU A 160 3.85 25.23 3.95
CA GLU A 160 3.83 25.07 2.49
C GLU A 160 4.47 23.74 2.05
N ALA A 161 5.52 23.27 2.76
CA ALA A 161 6.10 21.94 2.53
C ALA A 161 5.09 20.82 2.81
N LEU A 162 4.27 20.97 3.87
CA LEU A 162 3.20 20.03 4.17
C LEU A 162 2.16 20.00 3.06
N GLU A 163 1.57 21.14 2.75
CA GLU A 163 0.40 21.27 1.87
C GLU A 163 0.74 20.94 0.40
N ARG A 164 1.92 21.32 -0.07
CA ARG A 164 2.28 21.20 -1.48
C ARG A 164 3.10 19.96 -1.82
N MET A 165 3.70 19.29 -0.84
CA MET A 165 4.57 18.14 -1.14
C MET A 165 4.28 16.94 -0.23
N ALA A 166 4.42 17.09 1.09
CA ALA A 166 4.35 15.94 1.99
C ALA A 166 2.95 15.31 1.98
N GLN A 167 1.88 16.10 2.07
CA GLN A 167 0.51 15.62 2.06
C GLN A 167 0.18 14.88 0.75
N PRO A 168 0.38 15.43 -0.47
CA PRO A 168 0.02 14.71 -1.67
C PRO A 168 0.91 13.50 -1.96
N MET A 169 2.20 13.54 -1.63
CA MET A 169 3.10 12.41 -1.82
C MET A 169 2.78 11.24 -0.89
N VAL A 170 2.50 11.52 0.38
CA VAL A 170 2.15 10.50 1.37
C VAL A 170 0.67 10.10 1.25
N GLY A 171 -0.19 11.06 0.90
CA GLY A 171 -1.59 10.81 0.58
C GLY A 171 -1.79 9.83 -0.57
N GLY A 172 -0.93 9.87 -1.59
CA GLY A 172 -0.93 8.88 -2.68
C GLY A 172 -0.59 7.45 -2.23
N ILE A 173 0.08 7.29 -1.07
CA ILE A 173 0.48 5.98 -0.53
C ILE A 173 -0.53 5.46 0.49
N TYR A 174 -0.89 6.29 1.47
CA TYR A 174 -1.69 5.87 2.64
C TYR A 174 -3.14 6.34 2.58
N THR A 175 -3.48 7.26 1.67
CA THR A 175 -4.80 7.90 1.56
C THR A 175 -5.34 8.45 2.89
N ALA A 176 -4.41 8.88 3.75
CA ALA A 176 -4.65 9.24 5.14
C ALA A 176 -4.66 10.77 5.35
N ASP A 177 -5.30 11.20 6.43
CA ASP A 177 -5.18 12.56 6.94
C ASP A 177 -3.79 12.75 7.58
N PRO A 178 -2.95 13.67 7.07
CA PRO A 178 -1.62 13.92 7.63
C PRO A 178 -1.66 14.45 9.07
N GLU A 179 -2.79 15.00 9.54
CA GLU A 179 -2.95 15.45 10.92
C GLU A 179 -3.00 14.30 11.93
N THR A 180 -3.46 13.13 11.49
CA THR A 180 -3.58 11.95 12.34
C THR A 180 -2.57 10.86 12.04
N LEU A 181 -1.99 10.85 10.83
CA LEU A 181 -1.08 9.81 10.34
C LEU A 181 0.23 9.77 11.15
N SER A 182 0.49 8.66 11.84
CA SER A 182 1.73 8.44 12.61
C SER A 182 2.96 8.42 11.72
N LEU A 183 3.91 9.30 11.98
CA LEU A 183 5.19 9.30 11.29
C LEU A 183 6.04 8.07 11.69
N ARG A 184 5.95 7.65 12.95
CA ARG A 184 6.66 6.47 13.48
C ARG A 184 6.20 5.18 12.81
N ALA A 185 4.91 5.04 12.53
CA ALA A 185 4.36 3.86 11.89
C ALA A 185 4.57 3.81 10.37
N THR A 186 4.70 4.97 9.72
CA THR A 186 4.74 5.05 8.26
C THR A 186 6.11 5.40 7.68
N LEU A 187 6.78 6.37 8.26
CA LEU A 187 8.03 6.94 7.76
C LEU A 187 9.06 7.18 8.88
N PRO A 188 9.39 6.14 9.71
CA PRO A 188 10.27 6.28 10.89
C PRO A 188 11.63 6.86 10.56
N ARG A 189 12.13 6.63 9.34
CA ARG A 189 13.43 7.15 8.89
C ARG A 189 13.60 8.65 9.07
N PHE A 190 12.53 9.45 8.97
CA PHE A 190 12.62 10.89 9.15
C PHE A 190 12.79 11.30 10.61
N LEU A 191 12.18 10.56 11.54
CA LEU A 191 12.43 10.72 12.97
C LEU A 191 13.89 10.36 13.30
N ASP A 192 14.40 9.28 12.72
CA ASP A 192 15.79 8.86 12.92
C ASP A 192 16.79 9.87 12.33
N MET A 193 16.50 10.44 11.16
CA MET A 193 17.30 11.52 10.58
C MET A 193 17.37 12.74 11.50
N GLU A 194 16.25 13.18 12.10
CA GLU A 194 16.25 14.26 13.07
C GLU A 194 17.05 13.91 14.31
N ARG A 195 16.87 12.71 14.87
CA ARG A 195 17.58 12.25 16.08
C ARG A 195 19.08 12.18 15.87
N GLN A 196 19.54 11.62 14.74
CA GLN A 196 20.95 11.37 14.45
C GLN A 196 21.68 12.61 13.91
N HIS A 197 21.01 13.39 13.07
CA HIS A 197 21.62 14.48 12.31
C HIS A 197 21.10 15.88 12.69
N ARG A 198 20.14 15.98 13.64
CA ARG A 198 19.45 17.23 14.00
C ARG A 198 18.58 17.81 12.87
N SER A 199 18.98 17.62 11.62
CA SER A 199 18.34 18.17 10.43
C SER A 199 18.05 17.07 9.41
N VAL A 200 16.81 17.03 8.95
CA VAL A 200 16.38 16.12 7.88
C VAL A 200 17.06 16.46 6.57
N ILE A 201 17.14 17.76 6.23
CA ILE A 201 17.80 18.22 5.00
C ILE A 201 19.29 17.84 5.03
N LEU A 202 19.98 18.05 6.14
CA LEU A 202 21.39 17.69 6.26
C LEU A 202 21.62 16.18 6.11
N ALA A 203 20.75 15.36 6.73
CA ALA A 203 20.79 13.90 6.59
C ALA A 203 20.64 13.48 5.12
N MET A 204 19.65 14.03 4.41
CA MET A 204 19.38 13.75 3.00
C MET A 204 20.54 14.15 2.09
N LEU A 205 21.14 15.32 2.31
CA LEU A 205 22.31 15.81 1.56
C LEU A 205 23.52 14.89 1.77
N ARG A 206 23.74 14.38 2.98
CA ARG A 206 24.83 13.43 3.27
C ARG A 206 24.60 12.08 2.59
N GLN A 207 23.39 11.52 2.68
CA GLN A 207 23.06 10.24 2.03
C GLN A 207 23.24 10.31 0.50
N SER A 208 22.87 11.41 -0.15
CA SER A 208 23.03 11.57 -1.59
C SER A 208 24.50 11.57 -2.04
N ARG A 209 25.42 12.00 -1.18
CA ARG A 209 26.87 11.97 -1.45
C ARG A 209 27.43 10.54 -1.37
N VAL A 210 26.99 9.77 -0.39
CA VAL A 210 27.43 8.36 -0.19
C VAL A 210 26.92 7.46 -1.31
N GLN A 211 25.68 7.63 -1.79
CA GLN A 211 25.13 6.83 -2.88
C GLN A 211 25.83 7.04 -4.23
N LYS A 212 26.50 8.17 -4.45
CA LYS A 212 27.31 8.40 -5.66
C LYS A 212 28.64 7.63 -5.65
N SER A 213 29.11 7.19 -4.49
CA SER A 213 30.43 6.51 -4.32
C SER A 213 30.36 4.99 -4.19
N GLY A 214 29.20 4.37 -4.21
CA GLY A 214 28.99 2.94 -3.90
C GLY A 214 28.48 2.11 -5.06
N THR A 215 29.35 1.32 -5.62
CA THR A 215 29.30 -0.03 -6.23
C THR A 215 28.18 -0.42 -7.19
N SER A 216 28.62 -0.94 -8.34
CA SER A 216 27.96 -1.77 -9.34
C SER A 216 27.34 -3.05 -8.75
N GLY A 217 26.07 -3.23 -8.91
CA GLY A 217 25.29 -4.45 -8.74
C GLY A 217 23.95 -4.28 -9.45
N ALA A 218 23.37 -5.34 -9.97
CA ALA A 218 22.05 -5.32 -10.59
C ALA A 218 21.04 -4.72 -9.60
N ARG A 219 20.68 -3.45 -9.80
CA ARG A 219 19.70 -2.75 -8.98
C ARG A 219 18.38 -2.80 -9.71
N TYR A 220 17.43 -3.53 -9.17
CA TYR A 220 16.04 -3.39 -9.58
C TYR A 220 15.61 -1.92 -9.49
N SER A 221 14.71 -1.52 -10.38
CA SER A 221 13.98 -0.26 -10.25
C SER A 221 13.33 -0.18 -8.87
N LEU A 222 13.11 1.03 -8.34
CA LEU A 222 12.45 1.22 -7.04
C LEU A 222 11.09 0.51 -6.97
N PHE A 223 10.37 0.43 -8.08
CA PHE A 223 9.10 -0.29 -8.19
C PHE A 223 9.22 -1.41 -9.23
N LEU A 224 8.68 -2.57 -8.86
CA LEU A 224 8.56 -3.74 -9.72
C LEU A 224 7.09 -4.12 -9.87
N SER A 225 6.78 -4.69 -11.03
CA SER A 225 5.49 -5.30 -11.34
C SER A 225 5.70 -6.65 -12.02
N PHE A 226 4.63 -7.32 -12.43
CA PHE A 226 4.72 -8.50 -13.29
C PHE A 226 4.27 -8.17 -14.70
N ASP A 227 4.80 -8.90 -15.68
CA ASP A 227 4.54 -8.75 -17.12
C ASP A 227 3.04 -8.80 -17.45
N ARG A 228 2.31 -9.73 -16.83
CA ARG A 228 0.87 -9.92 -16.96
C ARG A 228 0.07 -9.43 -15.75
N GLY A 229 0.59 -8.43 -15.02
CA GLY A 229 -0.09 -7.82 -13.89
C GLY A 229 0.08 -8.57 -12.57
N MET A 230 -0.40 -7.95 -11.52
CA MET A 230 -0.21 -8.42 -10.14
C MET A 230 -0.95 -9.73 -9.83
N GLN A 231 -1.96 -10.09 -10.63
CA GLN A 231 -2.69 -11.36 -10.51
C GLN A 231 -1.76 -12.58 -10.66
N VAL A 232 -0.67 -12.47 -11.41
CA VAL A 232 0.35 -13.52 -11.56
C VAL A 232 0.84 -14.07 -10.23
N LEU A 233 1.07 -13.20 -9.25
CA LEU A 233 1.52 -13.60 -7.92
C LEU A 233 0.41 -14.35 -7.15
N VAL A 234 -0.83 -13.90 -7.30
CA VAL A 234 -2.01 -14.52 -6.68
C VAL A 234 -2.22 -15.93 -7.23
N ASP A 235 -2.17 -16.07 -8.55
CA ASP A 235 -2.41 -17.36 -9.23
C ASP A 235 -1.32 -18.37 -8.84
N ALA A 236 -0.05 -17.98 -8.89
CA ALA A 236 1.05 -18.85 -8.49
C ALA A 236 1.01 -19.30 -7.02
N LEU A 237 0.52 -18.46 -6.13
CA LEU A 237 0.30 -18.84 -4.73
C LEU A 237 -0.88 -19.81 -4.59
N ALA A 238 -1.96 -19.58 -5.34
CA ALA A 238 -3.15 -20.43 -5.30
C ALA A 238 -2.85 -21.84 -5.83
N ASP A 239 -2.03 -21.97 -6.87
CA ASP A 239 -1.65 -23.26 -7.48
C ASP A 239 -0.97 -24.23 -6.50
N VAL A 240 -0.33 -23.70 -5.44
CA VAL A 240 0.37 -24.51 -4.43
C VAL A 240 -0.54 -24.91 -3.26
N ILE A 241 -1.71 -24.28 -3.12
CA ILE A 241 -2.62 -24.49 -1.99
C ILE A 241 -3.79 -25.40 -2.44
N PRO A 242 -3.82 -26.69 -2.04
CA PRO A 242 -4.77 -27.65 -2.61
C PRO A 242 -6.20 -27.51 -2.09
N ASN A 243 -6.39 -26.95 -0.91
CA ASN A 243 -7.71 -26.88 -0.27
C ASN A 243 -8.15 -25.42 -0.09
N ILE A 244 -8.71 -24.84 -1.13
CA ILE A 244 -9.22 -23.48 -1.16
C ILE A 244 -10.76 -23.51 -1.20
N ARG A 245 -11.39 -22.78 -0.28
CA ARG A 245 -12.82 -22.60 -0.17
C ARG A 245 -13.20 -21.15 -0.44
N VAL A 246 -13.57 -20.83 -1.67
CA VAL A 246 -14.13 -19.53 -2.05
C VAL A 246 -15.63 -19.47 -1.77
N ASN A 247 -16.24 -18.29 -1.84
CA ASN A 247 -17.65 -18.04 -1.51
C ASN A 247 -18.05 -18.55 -0.11
N THR A 248 -17.08 -18.62 0.80
CA THR A 248 -17.26 -19.19 2.13
C THR A 248 -16.98 -18.11 3.18
N ARG A 249 -18.00 -17.32 3.51
CA ARG A 249 -17.91 -16.27 4.53
C ARG A 249 -17.96 -16.87 5.92
N VAL A 250 -16.91 -16.70 6.70
CA VAL A 250 -16.88 -17.06 8.12
C VAL A 250 -17.63 -15.99 8.92
N GLU A 251 -18.55 -16.41 9.78
CA GLU A 251 -19.36 -15.54 10.63
C GLU A 251 -19.07 -15.66 12.11
N GLU A 252 -18.63 -16.85 12.55
CA GLU A 252 -18.39 -17.12 13.96
C GLU A 252 -17.12 -17.95 14.14
N LEU A 253 -16.39 -17.61 15.20
CA LEU A 253 -15.26 -18.39 15.71
C LEU A 253 -15.48 -18.68 17.19
N SER A 254 -15.19 -19.91 17.61
CA SER A 254 -15.08 -20.28 19.01
C SER A 254 -13.84 -21.15 19.23
N PHE A 255 -13.38 -21.17 20.48
CA PHE A 255 -12.23 -22.00 20.89
C PHE A 255 -12.64 -22.82 22.12
N GLU A 256 -12.78 -24.11 21.94
CA GLU A 256 -13.25 -25.06 22.98
C GLU A 256 -12.42 -26.34 22.92
N SER A 257 -12.06 -26.87 24.07
CA SER A 257 -11.36 -28.16 24.17
C SER A 257 -10.06 -28.19 23.29
N ARG A 258 -9.35 -27.06 23.20
CA ARG A 258 -8.14 -26.88 22.36
C ARG A 258 -8.39 -26.97 20.85
N THR A 259 -9.61 -26.80 20.40
CA THR A 259 -10.01 -26.84 18.99
C THR A 259 -10.71 -25.56 18.61
N TRP A 260 -10.35 -24.99 17.49
CA TRP A 260 -11.04 -23.87 16.86
C TRP A 260 -12.23 -24.39 16.06
N ARG A 261 -13.41 -23.86 16.32
CA ARG A 261 -14.60 -24.08 15.51
C ARG A 261 -14.87 -22.86 14.67
N ILE A 262 -15.04 -23.07 13.37
CA ILE A 262 -15.20 -22.04 12.34
C ILE A 262 -16.54 -22.29 11.70
N LYS A 263 -17.49 -21.37 11.83
CA LYS A 263 -18.82 -21.48 11.26
C LYS A 263 -18.99 -20.49 10.12
N ALA A 264 -19.32 -21.01 8.95
CA ALA A 264 -19.62 -20.23 7.77
C ALA A 264 -21.08 -19.76 7.74
N HIS A 265 -21.35 -18.70 6.98
CA HIS A 265 -22.69 -18.18 6.71
C HIS A 265 -23.65 -19.24 6.14
N SER A 266 -23.14 -20.17 5.34
CA SER A 266 -23.90 -21.30 4.78
C SER A 266 -24.40 -22.29 5.82
N GLY A 267 -23.95 -22.20 7.08
CA GLY A 267 -24.19 -23.18 8.14
C GLY A 267 -23.13 -24.29 8.20
N GLU A 268 -22.23 -24.38 7.22
CA GLU A 268 -21.10 -25.32 7.25
C GLU A 268 -20.17 -25.00 8.42
N SER A 269 -19.64 -26.02 9.07
CA SER A 269 -18.73 -25.87 10.19
C SER A 269 -17.42 -26.62 9.93
N PHE A 270 -16.31 -26.00 10.28
CA PHE A 270 -14.97 -26.58 10.18
C PHE A 270 -14.32 -26.62 11.56
N GLU A 271 -13.47 -27.59 11.77
CA GLU A 271 -12.62 -27.67 12.96
C GLU A 271 -11.14 -27.55 12.56
N ALA A 272 -10.40 -26.78 13.32
CA ALA A 272 -8.98 -26.59 13.14
C ALA A 272 -8.25 -26.58 14.48
N ASP A 273 -7.00 -27.06 14.49
CA ASP A 273 -6.14 -27.00 15.67
C ASP A 273 -5.43 -25.64 15.76
N ALA A 274 -5.34 -24.93 14.61
CA ALA A 274 -4.83 -23.56 14.55
C ALA A 274 -5.55 -22.71 13.49
N VAL A 275 -5.61 -21.39 13.73
CA VAL A 275 -6.28 -20.40 12.86
C VAL A 275 -5.37 -19.21 12.61
N CYS A 276 -5.21 -18.84 11.33
CA CYS A 276 -4.68 -17.56 10.90
C CYS A 276 -5.82 -16.67 10.39
N LEU A 277 -6.07 -15.53 11.04
CA LEU A 277 -7.00 -14.53 10.52
C LEU A 277 -6.24 -13.53 9.64
N ALA A 278 -6.42 -13.63 8.33
CA ALA A 278 -5.84 -12.74 7.32
C ALA A 278 -6.93 -11.83 6.70
N VAL A 279 -7.79 -11.28 7.52
CA VAL A 279 -8.94 -10.43 7.17
C VAL A 279 -8.74 -9.01 7.71
N PRO A 280 -9.51 -8.00 7.24
CA PRO A 280 -9.47 -6.65 7.81
C PRO A 280 -9.71 -6.66 9.32
N ALA A 281 -9.03 -5.74 10.05
CA ALA A 281 -9.08 -5.72 11.51
C ALA A 281 -10.50 -5.63 12.09
N TYR A 282 -11.40 -4.88 11.45
CA TYR A 282 -12.81 -4.80 11.86
C TYR A 282 -13.57 -6.13 11.68
N THR A 283 -13.20 -6.92 10.67
CA THR A 283 -13.75 -8.28 10.48
C THR A 283 -13.19 -9.24 11.53
N ALA A 284 -11.87 -9.18 11.78
CA ALA A 284 -11.25 -9.94 12.86
C ALA A 284 -11.86 -9.60 14.22
N ALA A 285 -12.10 -8.32 14.50
CA ALA A 285 -12.78 -7.86 15.72
C ALA A 285 -14.17 -8.48 15.88
N LYS A 286 -14.95 -8.53 14.79
CA LYS A 286 -16.27 -9.15 14.81
C LYS A 286 -16.18 -10.64 15.16
N LEU A 287 -15.26 -11.37 14.52
CA LEU A 287 -15.08 -12.80 14.70
C LEU A 287 -14.56 -13.17 16.11
N LEU A 288 -13.76 -12.30 16.71
CA LEU A 288 -13.12 -12.55 18.00
C LEU A 288 -13.92 -12.03 19.20
N ARG A 289 -15.05 -11.36 19.00
CA ARG A 289 -15.82 -10.75 20.08
C ARG A 289 -16.14 -11.70 21.23
N ASN A 290 -16.53 -12.93 20.91
CA ASN A 290 -16.88 -13.96 21.88
C ASN A 290 -15.69 -14.81 22.35
N VAL A 291 -14.51 -14.66 21.71
CA VAL A 291 -13.29 -15.42 22.03
C VAL A 291 -12.36 -14.62 22.93
N ASN A 292 -12.11 -13.34 22.55
CA ASN A 292 -11.30 -12.40 23.31
C ASN A 292 -11.83 -10.97 23.06
N GLU A 293 -12.68 -10.49 23.96
CA GLU A 293 -13.31 -9.17 23.87
C GLU A 293 -12.28 -8.03 23.89
N GLN A 294 -11.22 -8.15 24.68
CA GLN A 294 -10.16 -7.14 24.78
C GLN A 294 -9.40 -7.00 23.46
N LEU A 295 -9.02 -8.10 22.82
CA LEU A 295 -8.41 -8.13 21.51
C LEU A 295 -9.36 -7.55 20.44
N ALA A 296 -10.62 -7.96 20.46
CA ALA A 296 -11.63 -7.44 19.55
C ALA A 296 -11.81 -5.93 19.66
N ALA A 297 -11.84 -5.39 20.88
CA ALA A 297 -11.93 -3.95 21.12
C ALA A 297 -10.71 -3.18 20.53
N GLN A 298 -9.47 -3.69 20.71
CA GLN A 298 -8.26 -3.09 20.14
C GLN A 298 -8.27 -3.12 18.61
N LEU A 299 -8.67 -4.23 17.99
CA LEU A 299 -8.78 -4.39 16.55
C LEU A 299 -9.82 -3.44 15.94
N ASN A 300 -10.95 -3.27 16.59
CA ASN A 300 -12.04 -2.40 16.12
C ASN A 300 -11.68 -0.91 16.14
N GLN A 301 -10.65 -0.50 16.89
CA GLN A 301 -10.16 0.87 16.90
C GLN A 301 -9.29 1.22 15.68
N ILE A 302 -8.87 0.24 14.87
CA ILE A 302 -8.13 0.52 13.64
C ILE A 302 -9.12 1.01 12.59
N ARG A 303 -9.05 2.30 12.28
CA ARG A 303 -9.90 2.91 11.26
C ARG A 303 -9.45 2.52 9.85
N TYR A 304 -10.38 2.61 8.90
CA TYR A 304 -10.12 2.33 7.49
C TYR A 304 -10.76 3.41 6.62
N ALA A 305 -10.04 3.79 5.57
CA ALA A 305 -10.57 4.61 4.50
C ALA A 305 -11.02 3.74 3.32
N SER A 306 -12.01 4.24 2.58
CA SER A 306 -12.45 3.68 1.30
C SER A 306 -11.76 4.43 0.16
N THR A 307 -11.36 3.71 -0.87
CA THR A 307 -10.67 4.28 -2.05
C THR A 307 -11.26 3.72 -3.34
N ALA A 308 -11.21 4.51 -4.39
CA ALA A 308 -11.56 4.07 -5.73
C ALA A 308 -10.36 4.22 -6.67
N THR A 309 -10.19 3.21 -7.53
CA THR A 309 -9.25 3.23 -8.65
C THR A 309 -10.04 3.31 -9.93
N ILE A 310 -9.74 4.28 -10.77
CA ILE A 310 -10.44 4.54 -12.03
C ILE A 310 -9.43 4.41 -13.16
N ASN A 311 -9.59 3.37 -13.98
CA ASN A 311 -8.81 3.15 -15.19
C ASN A 311 -9.56 3.77 -16.37
N LEU A 312 -8.90 4.67 -17.11
CA LEU A 312 -9.44 5.34 -18.28
C LEU A 312 -8.52 5.10 -19.48
N ALA A 313 -9.08 4.62 -20.56
CA ALA A 313 -8.36 4.39 -21.80
C ALA A 313 -8.63 5.48 -22.82
N TYR A 314 -7.60 5.96 -23.50
CA TYR A 314 -7.71 7.00 -24.52
C TYR A 314 -6.84 6.69 -25.73
N PRO A 315 -7.20 7.18 -26.95
CA PRO A 315 -6.22 7.32 -28.01
C PRO A 315 -5.11 8.27 -27.58
N ARG A 316 -3.86 7.99 -27.93
CA ARG A 316 -2.73 8.86 -27.55
C ARG A 316 -2.91 10.28 -28.11
N ALA A 317 -3.47 10.40 -29.33
CA ALA A 317 -3.71 11.67 -29.99
C ALA A 317 -4.75 12.57 -29.29
N ALA A 318 -5.62 11.99 -28.46
CA ALA A 318 -6.63 12.72 -27.70
C ALA A 318 -6.04 13.52 -26.53
N ILE A 319 -4.78 13.26 -26.14
CA ILE A 319 -4.15 13.84 -24.95
C ILE A 319 -3.05 14.82 -25.37
N ALA A 320 -3.21 16.11 -25.05
CA ALA A 320 -2.23 17.14 -25.40
C ALA A 320 -0.93 17.06 -24.55
N HIS A 321 -1.04 16.64 -23.29
CA HIS A 321 0.13 16.48 -22.41
C HIS A 321 1.08 15.41 -22.94
N PRO A 322 2.43 15.62 -22.94
CA PRO A 322 3.41 14.68 -23.50
C PRO A 322 3.49 13.34 -22.78
N LEU A 323 2.92 13.20 -21.58
CA LEU A 323 2.95 12.02 -20.72
C LEU A 323 4.38 11.52 -20.42
N ASN A 324 5.34 12.42 -20.35
CA ASN A 324 6.77 12.13 -20.15
C ASN A 324 7.15 11.95 -18.67
N GLY A 325 6.37 11.14 -17.95
CA GLY A 325 6.52 10.81 -16.51
C GLY A 325 5.64 9.65 -16.11
N PHE A 326 5.71 9.25 -14.84
CA PHE A 326 4.91 8.15 -14.31
C PHE A 326 3.49 8.56 -13.89
N GLY A 327 3.25 9.86 -13.79
CA GLY A 327 1.99 10.39 -13.32
C GLY A 327 2.17 11.62 -12.44
N PHE A 328 1.11 11.99 -11.75
CA PHE A 328 1.09 13.16 -10.89
C PHE A 328 0.29 12.93 -9.62
N VAL A 329 0.60 13.71 -8.60
CA VAL A 329 -0.17 13.81 -7.35
C VAL A 329 -0.83 15.17 -7.23
N VAL A 330 -1.95 15.22 -6.53
CA VAL A 330 -2.75 16.44 -6.38
C VAL A 330 -2.76 16.87 -4.92
N PRO A 331 -2.19 18.02 -4.57
CA PRO A 331 -2.33 18.60 -3.26
C PRO A 331 -3.81 18.89 -2.93
N PHE A 332 -4.22 18.59 -1.70
CA PHE A 332 -5.59 18.86 -1.25
C PHE A 332 -5.99 20.31 -1.39
N ILE A 333 -5.04 21.24 -1.25
CA ILE A 333 -5.23 22.67 -1.44
C ILE A 333 -5.66 23.06 -2.88
N GLU A 334 -5.44 22.21 -3.88
CA GLU A 334 -5.89 22.43 -5.26
C GLU A 334 -7.38 22.12 -5.46
N GLN A 335 -8.04 21.52 -4.45
CA GLN A 335 -9.49 21.23 -4.40
C GLN A 335 -9.99 20.46 -5.63
N ARG A 336 -9.24 19.45 -6.07
CA ARG A 336 -9.60 18.55 -7.16
C ARG A 336 -10.21 17.26 -6.63
N SER A 337 -10.96 16.57 -7.48
CA SER A 337 -11.67 15.34 -7.11
C SER A 337 -10.76 14.10 -7.05
N LEU A 338 -9.57 14.16 -7.66
CA LEU A 338 -8.61 13.06 -7.64
C LEU A 338 -7.43 13.34 -6.72
N LEU A 339 -6.90 12.28 -6.11
CA LEU A 339 -5.69 12.31 -5.27
C LEU A 339 -4.42 12.23 -6.10
N ALA A 340 -4.44 11.44 -7.16
CA ALA A 340 -3.31 11.17 -8.03
C ALA A 340 -3.78 10.55 -9.36
N CYS A 341 -2.90 10.57 -10.36
CA CYS A 341 -3.08 9.81 -11.59
C CYS A 341 -1.75 9.20 -12.03
N THR A 342 -1.73 7.90 -12.29
CA THR A 342 -0.59 7.19 -12.90
C THR A 342 -0.81 7.07 -14.41
N PHE A 343 0.22 7.34 -15.19
CA PHE A 343 0.27 7.04 -16.61
C PHE A 343 0.72 5.60 -16.79
N SER A 344 -0.23 4.65 -16.61
CA SER A 344 0.08 3.22 -16.45
C SER A 344 0.83 2.64 -17.64
N SER A 345 0.43 2.98 -18.87
CA SER A 345 1.09 2.52 -20.10
C SER A 345 2.47 3.14 -20.34
N VAL A 346 2.78 4.27 -19.68
CA VAL A 346 4.10 4.89 -19.70
C VAL A 346 4.99 4.32 -18.59
N LYS A 347 4.42 4.08 -17.42
CA LYS A 347 5.14 3.58 -16.24
C LYS A 347 5.65 2.15 -16.46
N PHE A 348 4.82 1.28 -17.04
CA PHE A 348 5.16 -0.11 -17.33
C PHE A 348 4.82 -0.48 -18.78
N PRO A 349 5.64 -1.30 -19.45
CA PRO A 349 5.34 -1.79 -20.79
C PRO A 349 4.13 -2.76 -20.79
N GLY A 350 3.46 -2.91 -21.92
CA GLY A 350 2.40 -3.89 -22.11
C GLY A 350 1.09 -3.60 -21.36
N ARG A 351 0.84 -2.33 -20.96
CA ARG A 351 -0.41 -1.95 -20.26
C ARG A 351 -1.50 -1.43 -21.21
N ALA A 352 -1.15 -1.06 -22.43
CA ALA A 352 -2.08 -0.60 -23.45
C ALA A 352 -1.60 -1.05 -24.83
N PRO A 353 -2.51 -1.16 -25.84
CA PRO A 353 -2.12 -1.30 -27.24
C PRO A 353 -1.30 -0.10 -27.74
N ASP A 354 -0.60 -0.28 -28.86
CA ASP A 354 0.10 0.79 -29.54
C ASP A 354 -0.85 1.95 -29.86
N ASP A 355 -0.35 3.19 -29.82
CA ASP A 355 -1.11 4.43 -30.03
C ASP A 355 -2.28 4.68 -29.06
N GLN A 356 -2.37 3.89 -27.99
CA GLN A 356 -3.34 4.10 -26.92
C GLN A 356 -2.65 4.32 -25.56
N VAL A 357 -3.40 4.90 -24.64
CA VAL A 357 -2.90 5.26 -23.31
C VAL A 357 -3.87 4.77 -22.25
N LEU A 358 -3.31 4.18 -21.21
CA LEU A 358 -4.02 3.85 -19.99
C LEU A 358 -3.63 4.82 -18.87
N LEU A 359 -4.60 5.59 -18.40
CA LEU A 359 -4.51 6.44 -17.21
C LEU A 359 -5.18 5.72 -16.04
N ARG A 360 -4.60 5.84 -14.85
CA ARG A 360 -5.17 5.27 -13.62
C ARG A 360 -5.23 6.34 -12.55
N ALA A 361 -6.44 6.86 -12.30
CA ALA A 361 -6.74 7.86 -11.30
C ALA A 361 -7.16 7.22 -9.97
N PHE A 362 -6.99 7.98 -8.88
CA PHE A 362 -7.31 7.56 -7.52
C PHE A 362 -8.19 8.59 -6.85
N ALA A 363 -9.24 8.13 -6.15
CA ALA A 363 -10.20 8.96 -5.43
C ALA A 363 -10.53 8.40 -4.04
N GLY A 364 -11.19 9.20 -3.21
CA GLY A 364 -11.60 8.83 -1.86
C GLY A 364 -10.50 9.11 -0.83
N GLY A 365 -10.31 8.18 0.11
CA GLY A 365 -9.37 8.37 1.22
C GLY A 365 -9.96 9.20 2.37
N ALA A 366 -9.15 9.44 3.41
CA ALA A 366 -9.60 10.09 4.63
C ALA A 366 -9.95 11.59 4.45
N LEU A 367 -9.32 12.27 3.47
CA LEU A 367 -9.54 13.69 3.23
C LEU A 367 -10.72 14.00 2.30
N GLN A 368 -11.12 13.05 1.45
CA GLN A 368 -12.18 13.22 0.45
C GLN A 368 -13.09 11.98 0.39
N PRO A 369 -13.67 11.53 1.51
CA PRO A 369 -14.46 10.30 1.54
C PRO A 369 -15.66 10.35 0.58
N GLU A 370 -16.23 11.53 0.33
CA GLU A 370 -17.35 11.76 -0.59
C GLU A 370 -17.00 11.48 -2.07
N MET A 371 -15.71 11.48 -2.42
CA MET A 371 -15.26 11.15 -3.79
C MET A 371 -15.25 9.64 -4.05
N PHE A 372 -15.59 8.82 -3.07
CA PHE A 372 -15.71 7.38 -3.24
C PHE A 372 -16.99 6.95 -3.93
N ASP A 373 -18.10 7.69 -3.72
CA ASP A 373 -19.43 7.24 -4.15
C ASP A 373 -19.64 7.36 -5.67
N ASP A 374 -19.29 8.49 -6.26
CA ASP A 374 -19.39 8.75 -7.71
C ASP A 374 -18.16 9.52 -8.22
N PRO A 375 -17.01 8.85 -8.38
CA PRO A 375 -15.77 9.52 -8.76
C PRO A 375 -15.65 9.82 -10.26
N GLU A 376 -16.36 9.09 -11.12
CA GLU A 376 -16.07 8.97 -12.56
C GLU A 376 -16.15 10.31 -13.28
N THR A 377 -17.31 10.96 -13.28
CA THR A 377 -17.54 12.21 -14.01
C THR A 377 -16.65 13.36 -13.55
N ARG A 378 -16.43 13.46 -12.25
CA ARG A 378 -15.59 14.53 -11.66
C ARG A 378 -14.12 14.34 -12.00
N ILE A 379 -13.64 13.10 -11.95
CA ILE A 379 -12.26 12.76 -12.27
C ILE A 379 -11.99 12.94 -13.76
N GLU A 380 -12.91 12.54 -14.63
CA GLU A 380 -12.78 12.76 -16.07
C GLU A 380 -12.61 14.25 -16.38
N LYS A 381 -13.45 15.11 -15.77
CA LYS A 381 -13.32 16.56 -15.89
C LYS A 381 -11.94 17.07 -15.46
N ASP A 382 -11.46 16.68 -14.28
CA ASP A 382 -10.15 17.08 -13.78
C ASP A 382 -9.01 16.62 -14.69
N LEU A 383 -9.08 15.41 -15.23
CA LEU A 383 -8.09 14.88 -16.16
C LEU A 383 -8.10 15.63 -17.49
N CYS A 384 -9.28 15.97 -18.02
CA CYS A 384 -9.43 16.79 -19.22
C CYS A 384 -8.75 18.15 -19.06
N GLU A 385 -8.96 18.83 -17.94
CA GLU A 385 -8.34 20.12 -17.65
C GLU A 385 -6.82 20.02 -17.47
N LEU A 386 -6.34 19.03 -16.71
CA LEU A 386 -4.93 18.89 -16.35
C LEU A 386 -4.04 18.36 -17.48
N LEU A 387 -4.58 17.47 -18.32
CA LEU A 387 -3.84 16.80 -19.39
C LEU A 387 -4.19 17.31 -20.80
N GLY A 388 -5.18 18.23 -20.90
CA GLY A 388 -5.67 18.73 -22.18
C GLY A 388 -6.31 17.63 -23.04
N ILE A 389 -7.14 16.79 -22.43
CA ILE A 389 -7.86 15.72 -23.13
C ILE A 389 -9.07 16.33 -23.84
N LYS A 390 -9.25 15.98 -25.12
CA LYS A 390 -10.29 16.56 -25.99
C LYS A 390 -11.41 15.58 -26.36
N GLU A 391 -11.25 14.30 -26.05
CA GLU A 391 -12.17 13.24 -26.42
C GLU A 391 -12.64 12.50 -25.17
N ARG A 392 -13.74 11.76 -25.31
CA ARG A 392 -14.18 10.85 -24.24
C ARG A 392 -13.27 9.63 -24.18
N PRO A 393 -13.16 8.96 -23.02
CA PRO A 393 -12.41 7.74 -22.91
C PRO A 393 -13.03 6.64 -23.80
N LEU A 394 -12.21 5.75 -24.34
CA LEU A 394 -12.65 4.55 -25.03
C LEU A 394 -13.49 3.66 -24.10
N PHE A 395 -13.07 3.61 -22.86
CA PHE A 395 -13.84 3.07 -21.73
C PHE A 395 -13.32 3.61 -20.41
N THR A 396 -14.17 3.52 -19.41
CA THR A 396 -13.82 3.72 -17.98
C THR A 396 -14.10 2.44 -17.22
N GLU A 397 -13.21 2.05 -16.32
CA GLU A 397 -13.36 0.90 -15.41
C GLU A 397 -13.10 1.37 -13.98
N VAL A 398 -14.12 1.36 -13.14
CA VAL A 398 -14.05 1.75 -11.73
C VAL A 398 -13.92 0.53 -10.84
N ALA A 399 -12.96 0.55 -9.92
CA ALA A 399 -12.84 -0.42 -8.84
C ALA A 399 -12.99 0.30 -7.50
N LYS A 400 -14.02 -0.06 -6.75
CA LYS A 400 -14.28 0.46 -5.40
C LYS A 400 -13.73 -0.49 -4.35
N TRP A 401 -12.92 0.04 -3.45
CA TRP A 401 -12.30 -0.68 -2.35
C TRP A 401 -12.81 -0.11 -1.03
N GLU A 402 -13.99 -0.58 -0.64
CA GLU A 402 -14.64 -0.14 0.58
C GLU A 402 -13.83 -0.59 1.80
N ARG A 403 -13.55 0.36 2.71
CA ARG A 403 -12.82 0.12 3.97
C ARG A 403 -11.61 -0.80 3.79
N SER A 404 -10.77 -0.52 2.79
CA SER A 404 -9.63 -1.37 2.42
C SER A 404 -8.28 -0.84 2.89
N MET A 405 -8.19 0.47 3.17
CA MET A 405 -6.94 1.12 3.54
C MET A 405 -6.91 1.46 5.05
N PRO A 406 -6.17 0.67 5.87
CA PRO A 406 -6.05 0.92 7.30
C PRO A 406 -5.32 2.24 7.56
N GLN A 407 -5.77 2.98 8.57
CA GLN A 407 -5.24 4.27 8.94
C GLN A 407 -4.30 4.11 10.16
N TYR A 408 -3.02 4.34 9.93
CA TYR A 408 -1.98 4.25 10.97
C TYR A 408 -1.87 5.56 11.72
N GLU A 409 -2.80 5.80 12.62
CA GLU A 409 -2.85 7.02 13.42
C GLU A 409 -1.76 7.06 14.50
N VAL A 410 -1.50 8.23 15.05
CA VAL A 410 -0.57 8.39 16.19
C VAL A 410 -0.94 7.40 17.30
N GLY A 411 0.05 6.67 17.82
CA GLY A 411 -0.14 5.58 18.78
C GLY A 411 -0.46 4.21 18.15
N HIS A 412 -0.48 4.10 16.82
CA HIS A 412 -0.75 2.84 16.12
C HIS A 412 0.19 1.71 16.55
N LEU A 413 1.50 1.94 16.57
CA LEU A 413 2.46 0.88 16.94
C LEU A 413 2.31 0.41 18.39
N ASP A 414 1.91 1.31 19.31
CA ASP A 414 1.66 0.94 20.70
C ASP A 414 0.38 0.08 20.82
N ARG A 415 -0.65 0.38 19.98
CA ARG A 415 -1.83 -0.49 19.84
C ARG A 415 -1.45 -1.85 19.28
N ILE A 416 -0.64 -1.91 18.23
CA ILE A 416 -0.18 -3.18 17.65
C ILE A 416 0.58 -4.02 18.68
N GLN A 417 1.41 -3.41 19.50
CA GLN A 417 2.12 -4.11 20.57
C GLN A 417 1.15 -4.74 21.58
N ARG A 418 0.07 -4.04 21.95
CA ARG A 418 -0.99 -4.62 22.82
C ARG A 418 -1.72 -5.77 22.12
N ILE A 419 -2.11 -5.61 20.86
CA ILE A 419 -2.74 -6.66 20.04
C ILE A 419 -1.83 -7.90 20.00
N GLU A 420 -0.55 -7.74 19.71
CA GLU A 420 0.42 -8.84 19.67
C GLU A 420 0.59 -9.52 21.05
N GLY A 421 0.49 -8.74 22.14
CA GLY A 421 0.47 -9.26 23.50
C GLY A 421 -0.70 -10.20 23.74
N GLU A 422 -1.92 -9.80 23.37
CA GLU A 422 -3.13 -10.62 23.47
C GLU A 422 -3.03 -11.87 22.58
N VAL A 423 -2.62 -11.70 21.32
CA VAL A 423 -2.45 -12.81 20.39
C VAL A 423 -1.49 -13.88 20.94
N LYS A 424 -0.42 -13.49 21.64
CA LYS A 424 0.53 -14.43 22.24
C LYS A 424 -0.09 -15.34 23.30
N THR A 425 -1.15 -14.91 23.95
CA THR A 425 -1.85 -15.72 24.97
C THR A 425 -2.82 -16.75 24.37
N MET A 426 -3.11 -16.65 23.07
CA MET A 426 -4.08 -17.50 22.38
C MET A 426 -3.37 -18.66 21.68
N PRO A 427 -3.57 -19.92 22.12
CA PRO A 427 -2.89 -21.06 21.51
C PRO A 427 -3.40 -21.32 20.10
N GLY A 428 -2.49 -21.65 19.18
CA GLY A 428 -2.82 -21.94 17.79
C GLY A 428 -3.50 -20.77 17.05
N PHE A 429 -3.21 -19.53 17.42
CA PHE A 429 -3.85 -18.36 16.81
C PHE A 429 -2.82 -17.35 16.27
N ALA A 430 -3.06 -16.82 15.06
CA ALA A 430 -2.27 -15.76 14.48
C ALA A 430 -3.12 -14.75 13.69
N LEU A 431 -2.63 -13.51 13.60
CA LEU A 431 -3.17 -12.44 12.77
C LEU A 431 -2.21 -12.12 11.63
N ALA A 432 -2.72 -11.90 10.44
CA ALA A 432 -1.97 -11.42 9.29
C ALA A 432 -2.73 -10.32 8.53
N GLY A 433 -2.01 -9.43 7.83
CA GLY A 433 -2.66 -8.42 6.99
C GLY A 433 -2.02 -7.05 7.06
N ASN A 434 -2.59 -6.16 6.26
CA ASN A 434 -2.16 -4.76 6.11
C ASN A 434 -2.50 -3.87 7.31
N ALA A 435 -3.27 -4.36 8.28
CA ALA A 435 -3.71 -3.59 9.44
C ALA A 435 -2.59 -3.30 10.46
N TYR A 436 -1.50 -4.04 10.43
CA TYR A 436 -0.58 -4.13 11.58
C TYR A 436 0.73 -3.36 11.38
N ARG A 437 1.61 -3.84 10.51
CA ARG A 437 2.99 -3.33 10.41
C ARG A 437 3.43 -2.90 9.01
N GLY A 438 2.47 -2.54 8.15
CA GLY A 438 2.70 -2.03 6.81
C GLY A 438 1.62 -2.48 5.83
N ALA A 439 1.22 -1.56 4.93
CA ALA A 439 0.15 -1.78 3.96
C ALA A 439 0.67 -2.21 2.58
N GLY A 440 1.99 -2.14 2.33
CA GLY A 440 2.59 -2.54 1.07
C GLY A 440 2.57 -4.06 0.86
N ILE A 441 2.60 -4.50 -0.38
CA ILE A 441 2.61 -5.93 -0.74
C ILE A 441 3.72 -6.70 -0.02
N PRO A 442 4.99 -6.21 0.05
CA PRO A 442 6.04 -6.89 0.81
C PRO A 442 5.72 -7.02 2.29
N ASP A 443 5.12 -5.99 2.90
CA ASP A 443 4.74 -6.02 4.32
C ASP A 443 3.60 -7.02 4.57
N CYS A 444 2.64 -7.12 3.65
CA CYS A 444 1.54 -8.08 3.72
C CYS A 444 2.05 -9.53 3.60
N ILE A 445 3.01 -9.76 2.69
CA ILE A 445 3.68 -11.06 2.55
C ILE A 445 4.39 -11.43 3.86
N ARG A 446 5.26 -10.55 4.37
CA ARG A 446 5.95 -10.74 5.65
C ARG A 446 4.98 -11.03 6.79
N SER A 447 3.87 -10.29 6.86
CA SER A 447 2.85 -10.51 7.88
C SER A 447 2.25 -11.92 7.81
N GLY A 448 1.96 -12.42 6.60
CA GLY A 448 1.47 -13.78 6.37
C GLY A 448 2.49 -14.85 6.74
N GLU A 449 3.73 -14.69 6.27
CA GLU A 449 4.83 -15.65 6.55
C GLU A 449 5.13 -15.72 8.05
N THR A 450 5.19 -14.58 8.76
CA THR A 450 5.39 -14.53 10.21
C THR A 450 4.25 -15.24 10.97
N ALA A 451 2.99 -15.07 10.52
CA ALA A 451 1.86 -15.78 11.10
C ALA A 451 1.97 -17.30 10.92
N ALA A 452 2.37 -17.74 9.73
CA ALA A 452 2.60 -19.16 9.43
C ALA A 452 3.72 -19.78 10.30
N GLU A 453 4.85 -19.09 10.41
CA GLU A 453 5.99 -19.52 11.23
C GLU A 453 5.61 -19.69 12.70
N ARG A 454 4.81 -18.76 13.24
CA ARG A 454 4.28 -18.89 14.58
C ARG A 454 3.41 -20.14 14.74
N LEU A 455 2.45 -20.36 13.83
CA LEU A 455 1.53 -21.50 13.91
C LEU A 455 2.24 -22.85 13.74
N ALA A 456 3.30 -22.89 12.94
CA ALA A 456 4.10 -24.10 12.75
C ALA A 456 4.97 -24.43 13.98
N THR A 457 5.47 -23.42 14.72
CA THR A 457 6.29 -23.63 15.91
C THR A 457 5.50 -24.00 17.17
N GLU A 458 4.25 -23.56 17.27
CA GLU A 458 3.33 -23.92 18.35
C GLU A 458 2.65 -25.30 18.12
N ALA A 459 3.04 -26.01 17.04
CA ALA A 459 2.52 -27.30 16.62
C ALA A 459 3.23 -28.52 17.30
#